data_5f9754ea2ce6cedbb7ed3db15c59f725
#
_entry.id   5f9754ea2ce6cedbb7ed3db15c59f725
#
_cell.length_a   1.000
_cell.length_b   1.000
_cell.length_c   1.000
_cell.angle_alpha   90.00
_cell.angle_beta   90.00
_cell.angle_gamma   90.00
#
_symmetry.space_group_name_H-M   'P 1'
#
loop_
_entity.id
_entity.type
_entity.pdbx_description
1 polymer ?
#
loop_
_entity_poly.entity_id
_entity_poly.type
_entity_poly.pdbx_seq_one_letter_code
_entity_poly.pdbx_strand_id
1 'polypeptide(L)'
;MKKALRTLRNYICYCGIEKEEFKAVKKDAYVSNFEVWRVLHILMDVAFAVLFAFSLTNDFVANNRFFYLGGLIYSAIATVFFFILKKDSLIAQLLIYLSISVLFLFGAFITSNKPSTPAITFIAFLLIAPMFMIDRPYYMSLELFCASTVFSIWMYFVKDPDVWAADLMNTISFTLIGIVIHILVNSSRIKEFVLIEKIKNQKDSDELTGLKNKSALTRTINKFMDDEANKKGTLFILDIDYFKTINDKYGHDVGDRVLQELGAYLREKFPDKEIVGRFGGDEFVMFLKNTTNSKAALTTAKEIVEETSERIKLPDEEIRFSLSIGIAIYHGEEKNYSELFKKADIALYKTKANREVKYSLYEEK
;
A
#
# COMPACT_ATOMS: atom_id res chain seq x y z
N MET A 1 -17.32 -29.29 2.65
CA MET A 1 -16.32 -29.26 3.73
C MET A 1 -15.06 -28.47 3.35
N LYS A 2 -14.30 -28.76 2.28
CA LYS A 2 -13.06 -28.02 1.88
C LYS A 2 -13.29 -26.51 1.68
N LYS A 3 -14.37 -26.07 1.04
CA LYS A 3 -14.69 -24.65 0.81
C LYS A 3 -14.95 -23.91 2.13
N ALA A 4 -15.70 -24.50 3.07
CA ALA A 4 -15.97 -23.90 4.38
C ALA A 4 -14.69 -23.75 5.22
N LEU A 5 -13.81 -24.76 5.21
CA LEU A 5 -12.50 -24.71 5.89
C LEU A 5 -11.59 -23.63 5.29
N ARG A 6 -11.59 -23.46 3.96
CA ARG A 6 -10.84 -22.38 3.30
C ARG A 6 -11.38 -21.00 3.70
N THR A 7 -12.70 -20.84 3.71
CA THR A 7 -13.33 -19.59 4.16
C THR A 7 -12.98 -19.26 5.60
N LEU A 8 -13.10 -20.23 6.53
CA LEU A 8 -12.76 -20.04 7.94
C LEU A 8 -11.27 -19.66 8.11
N ARG A 9 -10.36 -20.37 7.42
CA ARG A 9 -8.94 -20.06 7.43
C ARG A 9 -8.69 -18.63 6.94
N ASN A 10 -9.36 -18.20 5.86
CA ASN A 10 -9.19 -16.85 5.33
C ASN A 10 -9.64 -15.79 6.32
N TYR A 11 -10.74 -16.00 7.06
CA TYR A 11 -11.17 -15.07 8.12
C TYR A 11 -10.16 -15.00 9.27
N ILE A 12 -9.62 -16.11 9.72
CA ILE A 12 -8.66 -16.16 10.83
C ILE A 12 -7.27 -15.62 10.43
N CYS A 13 -6.81 -15.92 9.21
CA CYS A 13 -5.44 -15.63 8.80
C CYS A 13 -5.30 -14.40 7.91
N TYR A 14 -6.35 -13.99 7.18
CA TYR A 14 -6.28 -12.97 6.13
C TYR A 14 -7.51 -12.07 6.07
N CYS A 15 -8.21 -11.89 7.18
CA CYS A 15 -9.36 -10.98 7.28
C CYS A 15 -10.49 -11.26 6.25
N GLY A 16 -10.68 -12.53 5.89
CA GLY A 16 -11.74 -12.96 4.97
C GLY A 16 -11.46 -12.76 3.48
N ILE A 17 -10.23 -12.40 3.09
CA ILE A 17 -9.77 -12.28 1.70
C ILE A 17 -8.72 -13.35 1.35
N GLU A 18 -8.27 -13.39 0.09
CA GLU A 18 -7.21 -14.32 -0.30
C GLU A 18 -5.83 -13.81 0.18
N LYS A 19 -4.91 -14.76 0.37
CA LYS A 19 -3.56 -14.47 0.91
C LYS A 19 -2.79 -13.43 0.10
N GLU A 20 -2.91 -13.47 -1.22
CA GLU A 20 -2.16 -12.56 -2.11
C GLU A 20 -2.75 -11.14 -2.06
N GLU A 21 -4.08 -11.00 -2.00
CA GLU A 21 -4.73 -9.71 -1.78
C GLU A 21 -4.32 -9.09 -0.43
N PHE A 22 -4.26 -9.90 0.63
CA PHE A 22 -3.79 -9.43 1.94
C PHE A 22 -2.34 -8.94 1.90
N LYS A 23 -1.45 -9.67 1.21
CA LYS A 23 -0.04 -9.24 1.06
C LYS A 23 0.10 -7.90 0.36
N ALA A 24 -0.72 -7.65 -0.67
CA ALA A 24 -0.70 -6.42 -1.45
C ALA A 24 -0.98 -5.19 -0.58
N VAL A 25 -1.99 -5.27 0.31
CA VAL A 25 -2.43 -4.14 1.16
C VAL A 25 -1.79 -4.11 2.56
N LYS A 26 -1.00 -5.12 2.93
CA LYS A 26 -0.42 -5.25 4.28
C LYS A 26 0.39 -4.01 4.68
N LYS A 27 1.15 -3.44 3.76
CA LYS A 27 1.98 -2.27 4.01
C LYS A 27 1.14 -1.04 4.35
N ASP A 28 0.04 -0.83 3.63
CA ASP A 28 -0.87 0.29 3.85
C ASP A 28 -1.61 0.14 5.20
N ALA A 29 -1.99 -1.09 5.55
CA ALA A 29 -2.55 -1.40 6.86
C ALA A 29 -1.56 -1.08 8.00
N TYR A 30 -0.28 -1.40 7.84
CA TYR A 30 0.77 -1.09 8.83
C TYR A 30 1.00 0.41 8.98
N VAL A 31 1.01 1.16 7.88
CA VAL A 31 1.09 2.62 7.92
C VAL A 31 -0.13 3.22 8.61
N SER A 32 -1.33 2.71 8.34
CA SER A 32 -2.56 3.14 9.00
C SER A 32 -2.52 2.89 10.51
N ASN A 33 -2.10 1.70 10.94
CA ASN A 33 -1.91 1.39 12.36
C ASN A 33 -0.98 2.39 13.02
N PHE A 34 0.18 2.63 12.40
CA PHE A 34 1.20 3.54 12.92
C PHE A 34 0.63 4.95 13.15
N GLU A 35 -0.09 5.51 12.19
CA GLU A 35 -0.67 6.85 12.30
C GLU A 35 -1.73 6.92 13.41
N VAL A 36 -2.60 5.92 13.50
CA VAL A 36 -3.62 5.84 14.56
C VAL A 36 -2.97 5.74 15.92
N TRP A 37 -2.00 4.84 16.10
CA TRP A 37 -1.35 4.63 17.39
C TRP A 37 -0.46 5.80 17.81
N ARG A 38 0.15 6.52 16.88
CA ARG A 38 0.86 7.78 17.16
C ARG A 38 -0.07 8.81 17.81
N VAL A 39 -1.28 8.99 17.25
CA VAL A 39 -2.27 9.89 17.84
C VAL A 39 -2.77 9.37 19.18
N LEU A 40 -3.04 8.07 19.30
CA LEU A 40 -3.48 7.47 20.56
C LEU A 40 -2.45 7.65 21.68
N HIS A 41 -1.16 7.53 21.41
CA HIS A 41 -0.12 7.74 22.40
C HIS A 41 -0.06 9.19 22.89
N ILE A 42 -0.20 10.17 22.00
CA ILE A 42 -0.30 11.58 22.40
C ILE A 42 -1.51 11.81 23.32
N LEU A 43 -2.66 11.19 23.00
CA LEU A 43 -3.84 11.27 23.87
C LEU A 43 -3.63 10.55 25.19
N MET A 44 -2.91 9.42 25.22
CA MET A 44 -2.55 8.70 26.44
C MET A 44 -1.62 9.52 27.32
N ASP A 45 -0.64 10.24 26.74
CA ASP A 45 0.24 11.13 27.49
C ASP A 45 -0.58 12.18 28.26
N VAL A 46 -1.53 12.83 27.56
CA VAL A 46 -2.44 13.79 28.20
C VAL A 46 -3.30 13.14 29.27
N ALA A 47 -3.90 11.99 28.98
CA ALA A 47 -4.77 11.27 29.91
C ALA A 47 -4.02 10.83 31.16
N PHE A 48 -2.84 10.24 31.05
CA PHE A 48 -2.03 9.81 32.18
C PHE A 48 -1.48 11.01 32.97
N ALA A 49 -1.13 12.13 32.33
CA ALA A 49 -0.71 13.34 33.01
C ALA A 49 -1.86 13.92 33.85
N VAL A 50 -3.08 13.97 33.32
CA VAL A 50 -4.27 14.42 34.07
C VAL A 50 -4.58 13.48 35.22
N LEU A 51 -4.57 12.16 35.00
CA LEU A 51 -4.83 11.16 36.04
C LEU A 51 -3.77 11.25 37.16
N PHE A 52 -2.50 11.41 36.79
CA PHE A 52 -1.42 11.58 37.76
C PHE A 52 -1.58 12.86 38.56
N ALA A 53 -1.82 14.01 37.93
CA ALA A 53 -2.04 15.27 38.60
C ALA A 53 -3.25 15.21 39.56
N PHE A 54 -4.36 14.60 39.13
CA PHE A 54 -5.54 14.41 39.93
C PHE A 54 -5.28 13.50 41.15
N SER A 55 -4.41 12.49 40.99
CA SER A 55 -4.02 11.58 42.09
C SER A 55 -3.18 12.26 43.20
N LEU A 56 -2.62 13.43 42.92
CA LEU A 56 -1.86 14.19 43.94
C LEU A 56 -2.76 14.94 44.91
N THR A 57 -3.99 15.23 44.51
CA THR A 57 -4.95 16.05 45.26
C THR A 57 -6.20 15.29 45.74
N ASN A 58 -6.39 14.05 45.29
CA ASN A 58 -7.59 13.26 45.59
C ASN A 58 -7.24 11.89 46.17
N ASP A 59 -7.60 11.68 47.42
CA ASP A 59 -7.30 10.44 48.19
C ASP A 59 -7.96 9.18 47.58
N PHE A 60 -9.11 9.34 46.90
CA PHE A 60 -9.81 8.21 46.26
C PHE A 60 -9.00 7.50 45.21
N VAL A 61 -8.11 8.21 44.51
CA VAL A 61 -7.25 7.69 43.44
C VAL A 61 -5.76 7.72 43.82
N ALA A 62 -5.42 8.16 45.03
CA ALA A 62 -4.03 8.28 45.47
C ALA A 62 -3.27 6.95 45.43
N ASN A 63 -3.95 5.82 45.72
CA ASN A 63 -3.37 4.47 45.69
C ASN A 63 -2.90 4.06 44.25
N ASN A 64 -3.42 4.69 43.22
CA ASN A 64 -3.07 4.40 41.84
C ASN A 64 -1.98 5.33 41.28
N ARG A 65 -1.44 6.24 42.07
CA ARG A 65 -0.49 7.30 41.66
C ARG A 65 0.71 6.75 40.88
N PHE A 66 1.33 5.70 41.40
CA PHE A 66 2.50 5.11 40.73
C PHE A 66 2.16 4.43 39.40
N PHE A 67 0.95 3.90 39.26
CA PHE A 67 0.49 3.32 37.99
C PHE A 67 0.23 4.41 36.94
N TYR A 68 -0.36 5.55 37.36
CA TYR A 68 -0.54 6.68 36.43
C TYR A 68 0.79 7.28 36.00
N LEU A 69 1.76 7.41 36.94
CA LEU A 69 3.12 7.85 36.63
C LEU A 69 3.83 6.86 35.68
N GLY A 70 3.75 5.56 35.97
CA GLY A 70 4.32 4.51 35.11
C GLY A 70 3.72 4.51 33.70
N GLY A 71 2.39 4.67 33.61
CA GLY A 71 1.68 4.82 32.34
C GLY A 71 2.13 6.05 31.54
N LEU A 72 2.30 7.20 32.22
CA LEU A 72 2.82 8.42 31.62
C LEU A 72 4.24 8.26 31.12
N ILE A 73 5.15 7.67 31.91
CA ILE A 73 6.53 7.44 31.47
C ILE A 73 6.56 6.50 30.26
N TYR A 74 5.79 5.39 30.31
CA TYR A 74 5.72 4.46 29.19
C TYR A 74 5.18 5.15 27.93
N SER A 75 4.04 5.83 28.01
CA SER A 75 3.40 6.46 26.84
C SER A 75 4.29 7.55 26.25
N ALA A 76 4.98 8.36 27.06
CA ALA A 76 5.92 9.37 26.59
C ALA A 76 7.11 8.76 25.83
N ILE A 77 7.70 7.67 26.36
CA ILE A 77 8.76 6.94 25.67
C ILE A 77 8.25 6.38 24.34
N ALA A 78 7.09 5.72 24.32
CA ALA A 78 6.48 5.16 23.13
C ALA A 78 6.16 6.25 22.11
N THR A 79 5.65 7.42 22.54
CA THR A 79 5.42 8.59 21.67
C THR A 79 6.69 8.99 20.95
N VAL A 80 7.83 9.09 21.65
CA VAL A 80 9.13 9.39 21.02
C VAL A 80 9.48 8.35 19.95
N PHE A 81 9.29 7.06 20.24
CA PHE A 81 9.53 6.01 19.24
C PHE A 81 8.64 6.14 18.02
N PHE A 82 7.37 6.54 18.16
CA PHE A 82 6.47 6.81 17.01
C PHE A 82 6.89 8.00 16.15
N PHE A 83 7.79 8.87 16.60
CA PHE A 83 8.38 9.93 15.77
C PHE A 83 9.69 9.51 15.08
N ILE A 84 10.36 8.46 15.58
CA ILE A 84 11.67 8.01 15.06
C ILE A 84 11.54 6.80 14.14
N LEU A 85 10.61 5.87 14.45
CA LEU A 85 10.48 4.60 13.74
C LEU A 85 9.88 4.79 12.33
N LYS A 86 10.31 3.95 11.40
CA LYS A 86 9.72 3.86 10.09
C LYS A 86 8.32 3.24 10.19
N LYS A 87 7.31 3.90 9.58
CA LYS A 87 5.88 3.60 9.71
C LYS A 87 5.49 2.16 9.34
N ASP A 88 6.14 1.58 8.34
CA ASP A 88 5.88 0.23 7.83
C ASP A 88 6.81 -0.85 8.44
N SER A 89 7.60 -0.50 9.45
CA SER A 89 8.55 -1.43 10.08
C SER A 89 7.86 -2.45 10.99
N LEU A 90 8.45 -3.64 11.07
CA LEU A 90 8.00 -4.66 12.01
C LEU A 90 8.13 -4.18 13.47
N ILE A 91 9.18 -3.40 13.79
CA ILE A 91 9.42 -2.86 15.13
C ILE A 91 8.27 -1.95 15.55
N ALA A 92 7.76 -1.10 14.64
CA ALA A 92 6.61 -0.25 14.91
C ALA A 92 5.35 -1.10 15.23
N GLN A 93 5.11 -2.18 14.51
CA GLN A 93 3.98 -3.08 14.78
C GLN A 93 4.14 -3.80 16.13
N LEU A 94 5.34 -4.24 16.48
CA LEU A 94 5.62 -4.85 17.79
C LEU A 94 5.42 -3.84 18.95
N LEU A 95 5.78 -2.57 18.74
CA LEU A 95 5.54 -1.52 19.73
C LEU A 95 4.02 -1.32 19.96
N ILE A 96 3.20 -1.42 18.90
CA ILE A 96 1.74 -1.34 19.02
C ILE A 96 1.20 -2.50 19.88
N TYR A 97 1.60 -3.75 19.60
CA TYR A 97 1.20 -4.90 20.41
C TYR A 97 1.65 -4.77 21.85
N LEU A 98 2.88 -4.30 22.10
CA LEU A 98 3.36 -4.01 23.44
C LEU A 98 2.48 -2.96 24.13
N SER A 99 2.06 -1.92 23.40
CA SER A 99 1.19 -0.87 23.96
C SER A 99 -0.19 -1.41 24.36
N ILE A 100 -0.76 -2.32 23.54
CA ILE A 100 -2.00 -3.02 23.85
C ILE A 100 -1.83 -3.88 25.12
N SER A 101 -0.75 -4.64 25.21
CA SER A 101 -0.41 -5.45 26.41
C SER A 101 -0.27 -4.57 27.66
N VAL A 102 0.38 -3.39 27.53
CA VAL A 102 0.50 -2.43 28.66
C VAL A 102 -0.85 -1.89 29.09
N LEU A 103 -1.78 -1.61 28.15
CA LEU A 103 -3.15 -1.21 28.50
C LEU A 103 -3.89 -2.32 29.29
N PHE A 104 -3.73 -3.59 28.88
CA PHE A 104 -4.31 -4.72 29.64
C PHE A 104 -3.72 -4.82 31.04
N LEU A 105 -2.40 -4.71 31.17
CA LEU A 105 -1.72 -4.70 32.49
C LEU A 105 -2.21 -3.52 33.35
N PHE A 106 -2.32 -2.34 32.77
CA PHE A 106 -2.85 -1.17 33.47
C PHE A 106 -4.28 -1.42 33.97
N GLY A 107 -5.18 -1.95 33.14
CA GLY A 107 -6.53 -2.32 33.56
C GLY A 107 -6.57 -3.36 34.67
N ALA A 108 -5.67 -4.35 34.63
CA ALA A 108 -5.53 -5.37 35.67
C ALA A 108 -5.03 -4.76 37.01
N PHE A 109 -4.02 -3.89 36.97
CA PHE A 109 -3.52 -3.20 38.17
C PHE A 109 -4.57 -2.32 38.83
N ILE A 110 -5.29 -1.51 38.05
CA ILE A 110 -6.38 -0.67 38.58
C ILE A 110 -7.45 -1.53 39.27
N THR A 111 -7.76 -2.67 38.65
CA THR A 111 -8.75 -3.62 39.15
C THR A 111 -8.28 -4.32 40.43
N SER A 112 -6.99 -4.70 40.53
CA SER A 112 -6.44 -5.42 41.68
C SER A 112 -6.46 -4.62 42.97
N ASN A 113 -6.44 -3.27 42.90
CA ASN A 113 -6.49 -2.38 44.06
C ASN A 113 -7.89 -2.29 44.72
N LYS A 114 -8.90 -2.91 44.14
CA LYS A 114 -10.28 -2.91 44.64
C LYS A 114 -10.86 -4.33 44.63
N PRO A 115 -10.53 -5.19 45.62
CA PRO A 115 -10.91 -6.61 45.63
C PRO A 115 -12.42 -6.88 45.51
N SER A 116 -13.24 -6.00 46.12
CA SER A 116 -14.69 -6.14 46.17
C SER A 116 -15.47 -5.47 45.03
N THR A 117 -14.78 -4.97 43.99
CA THR A 117 -15.44 -4.30 42.84
C THR A 117 -15.17 -5.02 41.50
N PRO A 118 -16.12 -5.03 40.54
CA PRO A 118 -15.94 -5.65 39.24
C PRO A 118 -14.83 -5.04 38.39
N ALA A 119 -14.27 -5.81 37.47
CA ALA A 119 -13.15 -5.47 36.60
C ALA A 119 -13.52 -4.63 35.37
N ILE A 120 -14.22 -3.53 35.52
CA ILE A 120 -14.79 -2.72 34.43
C ILE A 120 -13.70 -2.23 33.45
N THR A 121 -12.59 -1.69 33.98
CA THR A 121 -11.51 -1.09 33.20
C THR A 121 -10.82 -2.14 32.29
N PHE A 122 -10.52 -3.31 32.83
CA PHE A 122 -9.91 -4.40 32.06
C PHE A 122 -10.84 -4.89 30.96
N ILE A 123 -12.13 -5.09 31.28
CA ILE A 123 -13.13 -5.53 30.29
C ILE A 123 -13.33 -4.49 29.18
N ALA A 124 -13.33 -3.20 29.52
CA ALA A 124 -13.42 -2.15 28.52
C ALA A 124 -12.25 -2.21 27.52
N PHE A 125 -11.03 -2.46 28.02
CA PHE A 125 -9.86 -2.60 27.13
C PHE A 125 -9.91 -3.86 26.27
N LEU A 126 -10.45 -4.98 26.75
CA LEU A 126 -10.66 -6.20 25.92
C LEU A 126 -11.53 -5.93 24.68
N LEU A 127 -12.48 -5.00 24.77
CA LEU A 127 -13.37 -4.65 23.66
C LEU A 127 -12.79 -3.56 22.75
N ILE A 128 -12.18 -2.54 23.34
CA ILE A 128 -11.82 -1.31 22.64
C ILE A 128 -10.44 -1.41 21.97
N ALA A 129 -9.41 -1.90 22.67
CA ALA A 129 -8.05 -1.90 22.17
C ALA A 129 -7.87 -2.69 20.85
N PRO A 130 -8.49 -3.87 20.67
CA PRO A 130 -8.38 -4.64 19.43
C PRO A 130 -8.96 -3.94 18.19
N MET A 131 -9.84 -2.95 18.36
CA MET A 131 -10.46 -2.24 17.25
C MET A 131 -9.48 -1.29 16.54
N PHE A 132 -8.39 -0.92 17.17
CA PHE A 132 -7.37 0.00 16.63
C PHE A 132 -6.17 -0.70 15.99
N MET A 133 -6.24 -2.02 15.80
CA MET A 133 -5.17 -2.80 15.17
C MET A 133 -5.67 -3.51 13.93
N ILE A 134 -4.97 -3.34 12.82
CA ILE A 134 -5.24 -4.00 11.55
C ILE A 134 -4.07 -4.94 11.24
N ASP A 135 -4.28 -6.23 11.43
CA ASP A 135 -3.30 -7.28 11.10
C ASP A 135 -4.03 -8.62 10.94
N ARG A 136 -3.29 -9.72 10.89
CA ARG A 136 -3.85 -11.07 10.88
C ARG A 136 -4.62 -11.33 12.17
N PRO A 137 -5.90 -11.66 12.10
CA PRO A 137 -6.75 -11.76 13.30
C PRO A 137 -6.24 -12.71 14.37
N TYR A 138 -5.53 -13.77 14.00
CA TYR A 138 -5.02 -14.73 14.98
C TYR A 138 -3.97 -14.16 15.94
N TYR A 139 -3.19 -13.13 15.55
CA TYR A 139 -2.25 -12.48 16.46
C TYR A 139 -2.96 -11.80 17.61
N MET A 140 -3.96 -10.97 17.29
CA MET A 140 -4.76 -10.28 18.31
C MET A 140 -5.60 -11.26 19.14
N SER A 141 -6.15 -12.33 18.50
CA SER A 141 -6.88 -13.36 19.23
C SER A 141 -6.00 -14.05 20.27
N LEU A 142 -4.73 -14.33 19.93
CA LEU A 142 -3.75 -14.91 20.86
C LEU A 142 -3.45 -13.93 22.01
N GLU A 143 -3.24 -12.65 21.70
CA GLU A 143 -2.97 -11.63 22.72
C GLU A 143 -4.13 -11.47 23.70
N LEU A 144 -5.38 -11.39 23.21
CA LEU A 144 -6.58 -11.34 24.03
C LEU A 144 -6.71 -12.57 24.93
N PHE A 145 -6.45 -13.76 24.37
CA PHE A 145 -6.49 -15.01 25.15
C PHE A 145 -5.43 -15.01 26.25
N CYS A 146 -4.19 -14.63 25.93
CA CYS A 146 -3.10 -14.57 26.92
C CYS A 146 -3.39 -13.53 28.02
N ALA A 147 -3.82 -12.31 27.64
CA ALA A 147 -4.15 -11.24 28.57
C ALA A 147 -5.29 -11.67 29.52
N SER A 148 -6.35 -12.27 28.99
CA SER A 148 -7.48 -12.76 29.76
C SER A 148 -7.11 -13.91 30.73
N THR A 149 -6.24 -14.80 30.29
CA THR A 149 -5.74 -15.91 31.12
C THR A 149 -4.90 -15.38 32.28
N VAL A 150 -3.92 -14.51 32.00
CA VAL A 150 -3.06 -13.89 33.01
C VAL A 150 -3.90 -13.09 34.00
N PHE A 151 -4.86 -12.28 33.51
CA PHE A 151 -5.78 -11.52 34.34
C PHE A 151 -6.59 -12.43 35.27
N SER A 152 -7.22 -13.49 34.74
CA SER A 152 -8.07 -14.39 35.54
C SER A 152 -7.29 -15.10 36.63
N ILE A 153 -6.05 -15.58 36.31
CA ILE A 153 -5.17 -16.22 37.31
C ILE A 153 -4.78 -15.20 38.39
N TRP A 154 -4.37 -13.98 37.99
CA TRP A 154 -3.97 -12.96 38.95
C TRP A 154 -5.12 -12.56 39.88
N MET A 155 -6.31 -12.31 39.37
CA MET A 155 -7.48 -11.92 40.12
C MET A 155 -7.98 -13.01 41.08
N TYR A 156 -7.71 -14.28 40.80
CA TYR A 156 -7.99 -15.39 41.71
C TYR A 156 -7.32 -15.21 43.10
N PHE A 157 -6.10 -14.66 43.13
CA PHE A 157 -5.34 -14.46 44.38
C PHE A 157 -5.63 -13.13 45.09
N VAL A 158 -6.31 -12.22 44.43
CA VAL A 158 -6.47 -10.83 44.90
C VAL A 158 -7.90 -10.48 45.22
N LYS A 159 -8.88 -11.05 44.53
CA LYS A 159 -10.29 -10.65 44.64
C LYS A 159 -11.09 -11.53 45.59
N ASP A 160 -12.19 -10.94 46.10
CA ASP A 160 -13.20 -11.70 46.83
C ASP A 160 -13.75 -12.81 45.91
N PRO A 161 -14.01 -14.05 46.44
CA PRO A 161 -14.37 -15.20 45.62
C PRO A 161 -15.60 -14.98 44.72
N ASP A 162 -16.64 -14.31 45.21
CA ASP A 162 -17.87 -14.02 44.45
C ASP A 162 -17.61 -13.01 43.34
N VAL A 163 -16.78 -11.99 43.59
CA VAL A 163 -16.38 -10.99 42.59
C VAL A 163 -15.49 -11.63 41.53
N TRP A 164 -14.53 -12.46 41.96
CA TRP A 164 -13.66 -13.18 41.01
C TRP A 164 -14.45 -14.09 40.08
N ALA A 165 -15.44 -14.85 40.58
CA ALA A 165 -16.27 -15.73 39.79
C ALA A 165 -17.04 -14.93 38.73
N ALA A 166 -17.61 -13.78 39.07
CA ALA A 166 -18.31 -12.89 38.14
C ALA A 166 -17.33 -12.30 37.10
N ASP A 167 -16.14 -11.84 37.55
CA ASP A 167 -15.12 -11.30 36.66
C ASP A 167 -14.59 -12.36 35.69
N LEU A 168 -14.42 -13.62 36.12
CA LEU A 168 -14.03 -14.73 35.24
C LEU A 168 -15.05 -14.96 34.14
N MET A 169 -16.35 -15.04 34.49
CA MET A 169 -17.43 -15.21 33.50
C MET A 169 -17.48 -14.06 32.51
N ASN A 170 -17.37 -12.83 32.99
CA ASN A 170 -17.32 -11.63 32.17
C ASN A 170 -16.07 -11.63 31.26
N THR A 171 -14.89 -11.95 31.79
CA THR A 171 -13.65 -12.01 31.04
C THR A 171 -13.72 -13.01 29.89
N ILE A 172 -14.24 -14.23 30.13
CA ILE A 172 -14.43 -15.24 29.08
C ILE A 172 -15.39 -14.71 28.00
N SER A 173 -16.56 -14.21 28.43
CA SER A 173 -17.60 -13.73 27.52
C SER A 173 -17.10 -12.56 26.66
N PHE A 174 -16.49 -11.55 27.29
CA PHE A 174 -16.00 -10.36 26.57
C PHE A 174 -14.74 -10.62 25.74
N THR A 175 -13.90 -11.60 26.11
CA THR A 175 -12.81 -12.05 25.24
C THR A 175 -13.35 -12.65 23.95
N LEU A 176 -14.35 -13.54 24.02
CA LEU A 176 -14.98 -14.11 22.83
C LEU A 176 -15.64 -13.03 21.97
N ILE A 177 -16.38 -12.12 22.58
CA ILE A 177 -17.00 -10.98 21.88
C ILE A 177 -15.92 -10.09 21.26
N GLY A 178 -14.85 -9.75 21.98
CA GLY A 178 -13.73 -8.95 21.48
C GLY A 178 -13.03 -9.57 20.28
N ILE A 179 -12.80 -10.90 20.30
CA ILE A 179 -12.24 -11.63 19.14
C ILE A 179 -13.18 -11.52 17.93
N VAL A 180 -14.48 -11.73 18.12
CA VAL A 180 -15.46 -11.65 17.01
C VAL A 180 -15.51 -10.23 16.44
N ILE A 181 -15.61 -9.21 17.31
CA ILE A 181 -15.63 -7.80 16.89
C ILE A 181 -14.34 -7.47 16.15
N HIS A 182 -13.18 -7.88 16.67
CA HIS A 182 -11.89 -7.66 16.00
C HIS A 182 -11.86 -8.27 14.60
N ILE A 183 -12.29 -9.53 14.43
CA ILE A 183 -12.34 -10.19 13.12
C ILE A 183 -13.25 -9.41 12.15
N LEU A 184 -14.43 -8.98 12.59
CA LEU A 184 -15.39 -8.26 11.75
C LEU A 184 -14.87 -6.87 11.33
N VAL A 185 -14.40 -6.08 12.29
CA VAL A 185 -13.88 -4.72 12.04
C VAL A 185 -12.63 -4.78 11.15
N ASN A 186 -11.70 -5.68 11.47
CA ASN A 186 -10.47 -5.86 10.72
C ASN A 186 -10.75 -6.34 9.29
N SER A 187 -11.70 -7.27 9.13
CA SER A 187 -12.15 -7.75 7.81
C SER A 187 -12.75 -6.62 6.96
N SER A 188 -13.56 -5.73 7.56
CA SER A 188 -14.13 -4.58 6.86
C SER A 188 -13.04 -3.60 6.40
N ARG A 189 -12.12 -3.23 7.28
CA ARG A 189 -11.02 -2.31 6.98
C ARG A 189 -10.06 -2.84 5.90
N ILE A 190 -9.70 -4.12 5.98
CA ILE A 190 -8.83 -4.73 4.95
C ILE A 190 -9.52 -4.77 3.58
N LYS A 191 -10.82 -5.06 3.52
CA LYS A 191 -11.58 -5.01 2.27
C LYS A 191 -11.63 -3.59 1.68
N GLU A 192 -11.70 -2.57 2.51
CA GLU A 192 -11.62 -1.17 2.09
C GLU A 192 -10.27 -0.86 1.43
N PHE A 193 -9.13 -1.27 2.02
CA PHE A 193 -7.81 -1.13 1.39
C PHE A 193 -7.71 -1.84 0.05
N VAL A 194 -8.24 -3.07 -0.04
CA VAL A 194 -8.27 -3.83 -1.31
C VAL A 194 -9.11 -3.11 -2.36
N LEU A 195 -10.25 -2.54 -1.97
CA LEU A 195 -11.10 -1.78 -2.88
C LEU A 195 -10.40 -0.50 -3.37
N ILE A 196 -9.77 0.24 -2.46
CA ILE A 196 -9.00 1.45 -2.81
C ILE A 196 -7.88 1.09 -3.79
N GLU A 197 -7.16 -0.02 -3.57
CA GLU A 197 -6.10 -0.46 -4.47
C GLU A 197 -6.65 -0.88 -5.85
N LYS A 198 -7.77 -1.59 -5.90
CA LYS A 198 -8.45 -1.94 -7.16
C LYS A 198 -8.88 -0.69 -7.93
N ILE A 199 -9.49 0.30 -7.27
CA ILE A 199 -9.87 1.58 -7.87
C ILE A 199 -8.63 2.33 -8.40
N LYS A 200 -7.55 2.34 -7.64
CA LYS A 200 -6.29 2.97 -8.05
C LYS A 200 -5.70 2.28 -9.28
N ASN A 201 -5.68 0.94 -9.29
CA ASN A 201 -5.19 0.17 -10.44
C ASN A 201 -6.06 0.38 -11.68
N GLN A 202 -7.39 0.48 -11.55
CA GLN A 202 -8.28 0.85 -12.64
C GLN A 202 -8.01 2.27 -13.17
N LYS A 203 -7.73 3.23 -12.28
CA LYS A 203 -7.34 4.60 -12.68
C LYS A 203 -5.94 4.70 -13.29
N ASP A 204 -5.10 3.70 -13.13
CA ASP A 204 -3.71 3.69 -13.61
C ASP A 204 -3.55 3.10 -15.02
N SER A 205 -4.59 2.45 -15.54
CA SER A 205 -4.61 1.87 -16.87
C SER A 205 -5.36 2.75 -17.87
N ASP A 206 -4.91 2.75 -19.12
CA ASP A 206 -5.67 3.28 -20.25
C ASP A 206 -6.75 2.25 -20.63
N GLU A 207 -8.01 2.69 -20.68
CA GLU A 207 -9.17 1.80 -20.86
C GLU A 207 -9.16 1.09 -22.22
N LEU A 208 -8.59 1.72 -23.26
CA LEU A 208 -8.57 1.18 -24.61
C LEU A 208 -7.48 0.15 -24.80
N THR A 209 -6.27 0.42 -24.32
CA THR A 209 -5.08 -0.40 -24.58
C THR A 209 -4.70 -1.34 -23.43
N GLY A 210 -5.21 -1.06 -22.21
CA GLY A 210 -4.85 -1.77 -20.97
C GLY A 210 -3.41 -1.53 -20.51
N LEU A 211 -2.66 -0.65 -21.16
CA LEU A 211 -1.33 -0.19 -20.72
C LEU A 211 -1.47 0.86 -19.60
N LYS A 212 -0.34 1.26 -19.00
CA LYS A 212 -0.35 2.40 -18.07
C LYS A 212 -0.82 3.66 -18.80
N ASN A 213 -1.72 4.42 -18.15
CA ASN A 213 -2.06 5.74 -18.64
C ASN A 213 -0.94 6.75 -18.29
N LYS A 214 -1.03 7.97 -18.83
CA LYS A 214 -0.07 9.07 -18.66
C LYS A 214 0.30 9.31 -17.20
N SER A 215 -0.68 9.33 -16.29
CA SER A 215 -0.44 9.60 -14.87
C SER A 215 0.33 8.49 -14.18
N ALA A 216 -0.05 7.24 -14.41
CA ALA A 216 0.63 6.06 -13.87
C ALA A 216 2.04 5.90 -14.45
N LEU A 217 2.20 6.14 -15.76
CA LEU A 217 3.48 6.11 -16.46
C LEU A 217 4.45 7.11 -15.83
N THR A 218 4.07 8.40 -15.78
CA THR A 218 4.89 9.48 -15.21
C THR A 218 5.30 9.18 -13.77
N ARG A 219 4.34 8.77 -12.93
CA ARG A 219 4.62 8.42 -11.54
C ARG A 219 5.57 7.23 -11.40
N THR A 220 5.41 6.22 -12.24
CA THR A 220 6.23 4.99 -12.16
C THR A 220 7.66 5.26 -12.60
N ILE A 221 7.88 6.08 -13.66
CA ILE A 221 9.21 6.46 -14.13
C ILE A 221 9.89 7.37 -13.10
N ASN A 222 9.22 8.41 -12.58
CA ASN A 222 9.79 9.26 -11.53
C ASN A 222 10.21 8.44 -10.30
N LYS A 223 9.35 7.52 -9.83
CA LYS A 223 9.69 6.64 -8.71
C LYS A 223 10.91 5.76 -8.98
N PHE A 224 11.12 5.34 -10.23
CA PHE A 224 12.32 4.62 -10.62
C PHE A 224 13.55 5.53 -10.61
N MET A 225 13.44 6.77 -11.09
CA MET A 225 14.53 7.74 -11.14
C MET A 225 14.93 8.26 -9.74
N ASP A 226 13.98 8.34 -8.80
CA ASP A 226 14.21 8.75 -7.41
C ASP A 226 15.02 7.73 -6.59
N ASP A 227 15.09 6.47 -7.03
CA ASP A 227 15.86 5.43 -6.36
C ASP A 227 17.34 5.53 -6.76
N GLU A 228 18.20 5.85 -5.81
CA GLU A 228 19.65 6.04 -6.04
C GLU A 228 20.34 4.80 -6.63
N ALA A 229 19.79 3.62 -6.46
CA ALA A 229 20.27 2.39 -7.07
C ALA A 229 19.94 2.29 -8.57
N ASN A 230 18.96 3.08 -9.07
CA ASN A 230 18.37 2.97 -10.41
C ASN A 230 18.71 4.18 -11.28
N LYS A 231 19.98 4.33 -11.66
CA LYS A 231 20.44 5.51 -12.44
C LYS A 231 20.66 5.24 -13.93
N LYS A 232 20.02 4.23 -14.50
CA LYS A 232 20.24 3.83 -15.89
C LYS A 232 18.97 3.35 -16.55
N GLY A 233 18.73 3.80 -17.79
CA GLY A 233 17.58 3.35 -18.58
C GLY A 233 17.51 4.05 -19.93
N THR A 234 16.54 3.68 -20.76
CA THR A 234 16.28 4.30 -22.06
C THR A 234 14.80 4.57 -22.20
N LEU A 235 14.46 5.82 -22.52
CA LEU A 235 13.10 6.26 -22.80
C LEU A 235 12.87 6.24 -24.32
N PHE A 236 11.75 5.69 -24.73
CA PHE A 236 11.23 5.70 -26.09
C PHE A 236 9.88 6.41 -26.10
N ILE A 237 9.68 7.34 -27.02
CA ILE A 237 8.38 7.92 -27.35
C ILE A 237 8.02 7.41 -28.74
N LEU A 238 6.88 6.74 -28.84
CA LEU A 238 6.36 6.18 -30.08
C LEU A 238 5.12 6.94 -30.48
N ASP A 239 5.00 7.27 -31.76
CA ASP A 239 3.86 8.00 -32.31
C ASP A 239 3.43 7.32 -33.62
N ILE A 240 2.12 7.12 -33.81
CA ILE A 240 1.58 6.46 -35.00
C ILE A 240 1.52 7.46 -36.14
N ASP A 241 2.28 7.17 -37.20
CA ASP A 241 2.32 8.04 -38.35
C ASP A 241 0.94 8.11 -39.06
N TYR A 242 0.48 9.34 -39.35
CA TYR A 242 -0.78 9.60 -40.03
C TYR A 242 -2.03 9.04 -39.34
N PHE A 243 -2.03 8.89 -38.02
CA PHE A 243 -3.15 8.32 -37.25
C PHE A 243 -4.48 9.03 -37.53
N LYS A 244 -4.45 10.36 -37.65
CA LYS A 244 -5.64 11.14 -38.05
C LYS A 244 -6.18 10.72 -39.41
N THR A 245 -5.29 10.48 -40.41
CA THR A 245 -5.69 10.01 -41.74
C THR A 245 -6.31 8.62 -41.69
N ILE A 246 -5.81 7.75 -40.82
CA ILE A 246 -6.41 6.43 -40.57
C ILE A 246 -7.84 6.59 -40.05
N ASN A 247 -8.04 7.42 -39.05
CA ASN A 247 -9.37 7.71 -38.50
C ASN A 247 -10.31 8.34 -39.53
N ASP A 248 -9.83 9.33 -40.29
CA ASP A 248 -10.63 10.06 -41.25
C ASP A 248 -11.05 9.15 -42.44
N LYS A 249 -10.20 8.18 -42.83
CA LYS A 249 -10.46 7.26 -43.94
C LYS A 249 -11.26 6.02 -43.53
N TYR A 250 -10.91 5.39 -42.42
CA TYR A 250 -11.44 4.08 -42.03
C TYR A 250 -12.38 4.11 -40.80
N GLY A 251 -12.58 5.29 -40.21
CA GLY A 251 -13.39 5.46 -39.02
C GLY A 251 -12.63 5.22 -37.72
N HIS A 252 -13.18 5.75 -36.63
CA HIS A 252 -12.59 5.67 -35.29
C HIS A 252 -12.46 4.23 -34.77
N ASP A 253 -13.37 3.33 -35.16
CA ASP A 253 -13.30 1.90 -34.73
C ASP A 253 -12.04 1.21 -35.24
N VAL A 254 -11.57 1.57 -36.47
CA VAL A 254 -10.32 1.06 -37.02
C VAL A 254 -9.12 1.69 -36.29
N GLY A 255 -9.17 2.99 -36.00
CA GLY A 255 -8.14 3.65 -35.22
C GLY A 255 -8.02 3.06 -33.81
N ASP A 256 -9.13 2.81 -33.13
CA ASP A 256 -9.15 2.17 -31.82
C ASP A 256 -8.55 0.76 -31.83
N ARG A 257 -8.87 -0.03 -32.87
CA ARG A 257 -8.26 -1.35 -33.08
C ARG A 257 -6.75 -1.26 -33.28
N VAL A 258 -6.27 -0.29 -34.05
CA VAL A 258 -4.82 -0.05 -34.23
C VAL A 258 -4.14 0.27 -32.90
N LEU A 259 -4.74 1.12 -32.08
CA LEU A 259 -4.22 1.44 -30.73
C LEU A 259 -4.20 0.20 -29.82
N GLN A 260 -5.26 -0.61 -29.86
CA GLN A 260 -5.35 -1.87 -29.10
C GLN A 260 -4.28 -2.88 -29.51
N GLU A 261 -4.07 -3.06 -30.81
CA GLU A 261 -3.07 -4.00 -31.36
C GLU A 261 -1.65 -3.55 -31.00
N LEU A 262 -1.33 -2.24 -31.11
CA LEU A 262 -0.05 -1.70 -30.67
C LEU A 262 0.15 -1.88 -29.17
N GLY A 263 -0.89 -1.60 -28.37
CA GLY A 263 -0.86 -1.81 -26.92
C GLY A 263 -0.64 -3.28 -26.55
N ALA A 264 -1.28 -4.20 -27.24
CA ALA A 264 -1.11 -5.64 -27.04
C ALA A 264 0.30 -6.10 -27.40
N TYR A 265 0.83 -5.64 -28.53
CA TYR A 265 2.20 -5.92 -28.96
C TYR A 265 3.24 -5.44 -27.93
N LEU A 266 3.13 -4.20 -27.47
CA LEU A 266 4.08 -3.64 -26.51
C LEU A 266 4.05 -4.39 -25.16
N ARG A 267 2.86 -4.81 -24.69
CA ARG A 267 2.72 -5.60 -23.46
C ARG A 267 3.31 -7.00 -23.59
N GLU A 268 3.15 -7.62 -24.76
CA GLU A 268 3.66 -8.97 -25.05
C GLU A 268 5.19 -8.96 -25.16
N LYS A 269 5.77 -7.98 -25.87
CA LYS A 269 7.21 -7.87 -26.10
C LYS A 269 7.96 -7.38 -24.86
N PHE A 270 7.35 -6.50 -24.06
CA PHE A 270 7.97 -5.87 -22.88
C PHE A 270 7.17 -6.22 -21.62
N PRO A 271 7.43 -7.37 -20.97
CA PRO A 271 6.69 -7.81 -19.78
C PRO A 271 6.95 -6.89 -18.58
N ASP A 272 6.25 -7.13 -17.48
CA ASP A 272 6.12 -6.29 -16.25
C ASP A 272 7.41 -5.70 -15.63
N LYS A 273 8.58 -6.12 -16.07
CA LYS A 273 9.86 -5.55 -15.62
C LYS A 273 10.12 -4.16 -16.21
N GLU A 274 9.55 -3.86 -17.36
CA GLU A 274 9.69 -2.58 -18.07
C GLU A 274 8.47 -1.68 -17.81
N ILE A 275 8.58 -0.38 -18.12
CA ILE A 275 7.50 0.56 -17.94
C ILE A 275 6.95 0.96 -19.29
N VAL A 276 5.72 0.53 -19.61
CA VAL A 276 5.07 0.81 -20.89
C VAL A 276 3.71 1.46 -20.62
N GLY A 277 3.36 2.48 -21.41
CA GLY A 277 2.09 3.20 -21.25
C GLY A 277 1.67 3.96 -22.49
N ARG A 278 0.37 4.30 -22.54
CA ARG A 278 -0.18 5.25 -23.52
C ARG A 278 -0.16 6.64 -22.91
N PHE A 279 0.53 7.58 -23.60
CA PHE A 279 0.67 8.95 -23.09
C PHE A 279 -0.54 9.81 -23.45
N GLY A 280 -1.18 9.56 -24.59
CA GLY A 280 -2.43 10.20 -25.03
C GLY A 280 -2.57 10.13 -26.55
N GLY A 281 -3.81 10.13 -27.05
CA GLY A 281 -4.05 10.04 -28.49
C GLY A 281 -3.39 8.81 -29.12
N ASP A 282 -2.44 9.06 -30.00
CA ASP A 282 -1.62 8.10 -30.75
C ASP A 282 -0.19 7.93 -30.19
N GLU A 283 0.10 8.55 -29.04
CA GLU A 283 1.43 8.54 -28.42
C GLU A 283 1.54 7.45 -27.34
N PHE A 284 2.59 6.64 -27.44
CA PHE A 284 2.99 5.63 -26.47
C PHE A 284 4.38 5.93 -25.93
N VAL A 285 4.63 5.56 -24.68
CA VAL A 285 5.93 5.73 -24.04
C VAL A 285 6.37 4.41 -23.41
N MET A 286 7.63 4.10 -23.61
CA MET A 286 8.28 2.93 -23.04
C MET A 286 9.59 3.35 -22.35
N PHE A 287 9.85 2.81 -21.17
CA PHE A 287 11.11 3.02 -20.46
C PHE A 287 11.73 1.66 -20.12
N LEU A 288 12.86 1.37 -20.76
CA LEU A 288 13.64 0.16 -20.52
C LEU A 288 14.66 0.43 -19.40
N LYS A 289 14.50 -0.31 -18.31
CA LYS A 289 15.37 -0.21 -17.15
C LYS A 289 16.73 -0.83 -17.40
N ASN A 290 17.77 -0.23 -16.82
CA ASN A 290 19.15 -0.75 -16.91
C ASN A 290 19.75 -0.89 -18.32
N THR A 291 19.11 -0.31 -19.34
CA THR A 291 19.57 -0.30 -20.72
C THR A 291 20.08 1.09 -21.08
N THR A 292 21.38 1.22 -21.38
CA THR A 292 22.03 2.49 -21.75
C THR A 292 22.88 2.38 -23.01
N ASN A 293 22.86 1.24 -23.67
CA ASN A 293 23.63 1.05 -24.91
C ASN A 293 22.86 1.62 -26.10
N SER A 294 23.41 2.68 -26.73
CA SER A 294 22.81 3.34 -27.91
C SER A 294 22.51 2.37 -29.05
N LYS A 295 23.40 1.42 -29.32
CA LYS A 295 23.19 0.43 -30.39
C LYS A 295 22.02 -0.51 -30.05
N ALA A 296 21.94 -0.95 -28.80
CA ALA A 296 20.82 -1.79 -28.37
C ALA A 296 19.48 -1.03 -28.44
N ALA A 297 19.46 0.25 -28.00
CA ALA A 297 18.29 1.11 -28.10
C ALA A 297 17.80 1.29 -29.56
N LEU A 298 18.71 1.56 -30.48
CA LEU A 298 18.40 1.68 -31.91
C LEU A 298 17.93 0.35 -32.50
N THR A 299 18.52 -0.78 -32.10
CA THR A 299 18.08 -2.12 -32.53
C THR A 299 16.67 -2.40 -32.04
N THR A 300 16.36 -2.11 -30.77
CA THR A 300 15.01 -2.26 -30.21
C THR A 300 13.99 -1.40 -30.97
N ALA A 301 14.32 -0.15 -31.26
CA ALA A 301 13.44 0.73 -32.03
C ALA A 301 13.19 0.19 -33.45
N LYS A 302 14.24 -0.32 -34.12
CA LYS A 302 14.12 -0.96 -35.44
C LYS A 302 13.18 -2.16 -35.38
N GLU A 303 13.38 -3.06 -34.43
CA GLU A 303 12.52 -4.23 -34.25
C GLU A 303 11.05 -3.84 -34.04
N ILE A 304 10.78 -2.81 -33.16
CA ILE A 304 9.42 -2.33 -32.90
C ILE A 304 8.78 -1.86 -34.23
N VAL A 305 9.48 -1.06 -35.03
CA VAL A 305 8.96 -0.54 -36.29
C VAL A 305 8.67 -1.67 -37.28
N GLU A 306 9.60 -2.61 -37.46
CA GLU A 306 9.47 -3.73 -38.41
C GLU A 306 8.33 -4.68 -37.96
N GLU A 307 8.36 -5.18 -36.72
CA GLU A 307 7.37 -6.14 -36.25
C GLU A 307 5.95 -5.55 -36.19
N THR A 308 5.79 -4.27 -35.81
CA THR A 308 4.46 -3.64 -35.76
C THR A 308 3.91 -3.40 -37.17
N SER A 309 4.76 -3.04 -38.15
CA SER A 309 4.33 -2.87 -39.53
C SER A 309 3.87 -4.18 -40.18
N GLU A 310 4.43 -5.32 -39.75
CA GLU A 310 4.02 -6.64 -40.19
C GLU A 310 2.76 -7.14 -39.47
N ARG A 311 2.61 -6.84 -38.19
CA ARG A 311 1.51 -7.30 -37.32
C ARG A 311 0.23 -6.51 -37.52
N ILE A 312 0.31 -5.17 -37.60
CA ILE A 312 -0.86 -4.27 -37.65
C ILE A 312 -1.23 -4.03 -39.10
N LYS A 313 -2.36 -4.60 -39.52
CA LYS A 313 -2.88 -4.48 -40.88
C LYS A 313 -4.07 -3.56 -40.95
N LEU A 314 -4.07 -2.62 -41.89
CA LEU A 314 -5.20 -1.75 -42.20
C LEU A 314 -6.11 -2.43 -43.26
N PRO A 315 -7.39 -1.95 -43.41
CA PRO A 315 -8.36 -2.59 -44.29
C PRO A 315 -7.97 -2.69 -45.77
N ASP A 316 -7.11 -1.80 -46.23
CA ASP A 316 -6.55 -1.81 -47.58
C ASP A 316 -5.04 -1.50 -47.55
N GLU A 317 -4.37 -1.58 -48.71
CA GLU A 317 -2.93 -1.34 -48.86
C GLU A 317 -2.57 0.14 -49.18
N GLU A 318 -3.54 1.05 -49.25
CA GLU A 318 -3.29 2.45 -49.57
C GLU A 318 -2.51 3.17 -48.47
N ILE A 319 -2.80 2.81 -47.21
CA ILE A 319 -2.08 3.32 -46.05
C ILE A 319 -1.43 2.13 -45.33
N ARG A 320 -0.11 2.18 -45.16
CA ARG A 320 0.63 1.20 -44.37
C ARG A 320 0.82 1.73 -42.97
N PHE A 321 0.61 0.87 -41.97
CA PHE A 321 0.90 1.22 -40.57
C PHE A 321 2.40 1.49 -40.43
N SER A 322 2.72 2.61 -39.79
CA SER A 322 4.10 2.94 -39.44
C SER A 322 4.18 3.75 -38.11
N LEU A 323 5.33 3.70 -37.50
CA LEU A 323 5.65 4.43 -36.29
C LEU A 323 6.85 5.35 -36.46
N SER A 324 6.81 6.51 -35.81
CA SER A 324 7.97 7.34 -35.55
C SER A 324 8.40 7.19 -34.09
N ILE A 325 9.71 6.98 -33.83
CA ILE A 325 10.24 6.74 -32.49
C ILE A 325 11.35 7.74 -32.16
N GLY A 326 11.19 8.44 -31.03
CA GLY A 326 12.24 9.27 -30.40
C GLY A 326 12.82 8.57 -29.18
N ILE A 327 14.14 8.60 -29.03
CA ILE A 327 14.87 7.85 -28.00
C ILE A 327 15.75 8.80 -27.18
N ALA A 328 15.75 8.64 -25.86
CA ALA A 328 16.68 9.31 -24.94
C ALA A 328 17.24 8.32 -23.92
N ILE A 329 18.57 8.36 -23.72
CA ILE A 329 19.24 7.51 -22.73
C ILE A 329 19.33 8.26 -21.40
N TYR A 330 18.95 7.59 -20.32
CA TYR A 330 19.04 8.08 -18.94
C TYR A 330 20.29 7.54 -18.27
N HIS A 331 21.18 8.45 -17.88
CA HIS A 331 22.42 8.15 -17.15
C HIS A 331 22.39 8.65 -15.70
N GLY A 332 21.24 9.13 -15.21
CA GLY A 332 21.10 9.67 -13.86
C GLY A 332 21.33 11.18 -13.76
N GLU A 333 21.42 11.88 -14.89
CA GLU A 333 21.67 13.33 -14.96
C GLU A 333 20.35 14.14 -14.89
N GLU A 334 19.26 13.60 -15.47
CA GLU A 334 17.96 14.24 -15.46
C GLU A 334 17.33 14.13 -14.09
N LYS A 335 16.77 15.23 -13.60
CA LYS A 335 16.16 15.32 -12.26
C LYS A 335 14.80 14.61 -12.18
N ASN A 336 14.11 14.47 -13.30
CA ASN A 336 12.77 13.92 -13.38
C ASN A 336 12.43 13.43 -14.80
N TYR A 337 11.33 12.68 -14.89
CA TYR A 337 10.78 12.19 -16.15
C TYR A 337 10.57 13.30 -17.19
N SER A 338 10.14 14.50 -16.80
CA SER A 338 9.83 15.59 -17.75
C SER A 338 11.07 16.07 -18.52
N GLU A 339 12.22 16.12 -17.88
CA GLU A 339 13.50 16.48 -18.55
C GLU A 339 13.93 15.40 -19.54
N LEU A 340 13.82 14.12 -19.14
CA LEU A 340 14.14 12.99 -20.03
C LEU A 340 13.15 12.90 -21.22
N PHE A 341 11.85 13.12 -20.94
CA PHE A 341 10.81 13.14 -21.98
C PHE A 341 11.10 14.20 -23.03
N LYS A 342 11.49 15.42 -22.62
CA LYS A 342 11.84 16.50 -23.53
C LYS A 342 12.99 16.13 -24.48
N LYS A 343 14.01 15.40 -24.00
CA LYS A 343 15.10 14.90 -24.85
C LYS A 343 14.60 13.91 -25.90
N ALA A 344 13.77 12.95 -25.49
CA ALA A 344 13.18 11.97 -26.41
C ALA A 344 12.19 12.61 -27.41
N ASP A 345 11.43 13.62 -27.00
CA ASP A 345 10.53 14.40 -27.85
C ASP A 345 11.26 15.16 -28.95
N ILE A 346 12.40 15.77 -28.61
CA ILE A 346 13.29 16.42 -29.60
C ILE A 346 13.77 15.39 -30.65
N ALA A 347 14.12 14.19 -30.21
CA ALA A 347 14.50 13.12 -31.13
C ALA A 347 13.32 12.67 -32.02
N LEU A 348 12.13 12.53 -31.45
CA LEU A 348 10.90 12.21 -32.18
C LEU A 348 10.59 13.26 -33.24
N TYR A 349 10.71 14.54 -32.89
CA TYR A 349 10.51 15.65 -33.82
C TYR A 349 11.48 15.57 -35.02
N LYS A 350 12.77 15.23 -34.79
CA LYS A 350 13.74 15.01 -35.87
C LYS A 350 13.33 13.84 -36.77
N THR A 351 12.83 12.76 -36.18
CA THR A 351 12.31 11.58 -36.92
C THR A 351 11.15 11.97 -37.84
N LYS A 352 10.18 12.72 -37.34
CA LYS A 352 9.03 13.19 -38.11
C LYS A 352 9.38 14.17 -39.23
N ALA A 353 10.44 14.99 -39.02
CA ALA A 353 10.93 15.90 -40.06
C ALA A 353 11.64 15.19 -41.21
N ASN A 354 12.26 14.03 -40.97
CA ASN A 354 12.92 13.20 -42.00
C ASN A 354 12.14 11.90 -42.22
N ARG A 355 11.29 11.89 -43.21
CA ARG A 355 10.36 10.76 -43.50
C ARG A 355 11.03 9.42 -43.82
N GLU A 356 12.32 9.44 -44.20
CA GLU A 356 13.09 8.23 -44.48
C GLU A 356 13.57 7.53 -43.20
N VAL A 357 13.65 8.25 -42.07
CA VAL A 357 14.11 7.73 -40.82
C VAL A 357 12.92 7.51 -39.87
N LYS A 358 12.77 6.30 -39.35
CA LYS A 358 11.64 5.92 -38.48
C LYS A 358 11.96 6.01 -36.97
N TYR A 359 13.23 6.18 -36.62
CA TYR A 359 13.66 6.35 -35.21
C TYR A 359 14.95 7.17 -35.15
N SER A 360 15.10 7.96 -34.11
CA SER A 360 16.33 8.69 -33.82
C SER A 360 16.63 8.75 -32.33
N LEU A 361 17.92 8.78 -32.02
CA LEU A 361 18.45 8.97 -30.69
C LEU A 361 18.71 10.46 -30.44
N TYR A 362 18.38 10.93 -29.23
CA TYR A 362 18.79 12.26 -28.81
C TYR A 362 20.31 12.32 -28.62
N GLU A 363 20.96 13.29 -29.26
CA GLU A 363 22.36 13.62 -29.10
C GLU A 363 22.47 15.04 -28.56
N GLU A 364 23.20 15.20 -27.45
CA GLU A 364 23.56 16.54 -26.97
C GLU A 364 24.46 17.24 -28.02
N LYS A 365 24.08 18.47 -28.40
CA LYS A 365 24.87 19.27 -29.30
C LYS A 365 26.04 19.92 -28.56
#